data_9eb70da198616e2e29a65455bb9f8ae5
#
_entry.id   9eb70da198616e2e29a65455bb9f8ae5
#
_cell.length_a   1.000
_cell.length_b   1.000
_cell.length_c   1.000
_cell.angle_alpha   90.00
_cell.angle_beta   90.00
_cell.angle_gamma   90.00
#
_symmetry.space_group_name_H-M   'P 1'
#
loop_
_entity.id
_entity.type
_entity.pdbx_description
1 polymer ?
#
loop_
_entity_poly.entity_id
_entity_poly.type
_entity_poly.pdbx_seq_one_letter_code
_entity_poly.pdbx_strand_id
1 'polypeptide(L)'
;LQESSHDNLLHTAMDPGGFRNLLGSSSIPETRQRELLARFREEGVSAQASLEALLGSSSPSEFTGFIRPDADKLVAAVLYFCRNGISRTKLNKLLFYADFLHFKEFGVSITGARYAHLPFGPCLDEYQHILAMLIEGRKALGVEEIKSSGREGEMIELLKSQVAPDLGVFSPSEMQVIGAVAHQLEDLSAEKLSRKSHDENAWKK
;
A
#
# COMPACT_ATOMS: atom_id res chain seq x y z
N LEU A 1 10.43 -19.28 -21.26
CA LEU A 1 10.98 -20.02 -20.10
C LEU A 1 12.17 -19.29 -19.41
N GLN A 2 12.90 -18.40 -20.09
CA GLN A 2 14.01 -17.63 -19.50
C GLN A 2 13.55 -16.37 -18.74
N GLU A 3 12.51 -15.70 -19.19
CA GLU A 3 11.96 -14.48 -18.53
C GLU A 3 11.43 -14.77 -17.10
N SER A 4 10.72 -15.87 -16.93
CA SER A 4 10.16 -16.26 -15.62
C SER A 4 11.25 -16.57 -14.56
N SER A 5 12.43 -16.99 -14.97
CA SER A 5 13.57 -17.28 -14.07
C SER A 5 14.26 -16.00 -13.61
N HIS A 6 14.35 -14.98 -14.49
CA HIS A 6 14.91 -13.67 -14.16
C HIS A 6 13.97 -12.88 -13.20
N ASP A 7 12.67 -12.94 -13.44
CA ASP A 7 11.69 -12.31 -12.57
C ASP A 7 11.70 -12.90 -11.16
N ASN A 8 11.78 -14.22 -11.02
CA ASN A 8 11.91 -14.89 -9.74
C ASN A 8 13.20 -14.52 -9.00
N LEU A 9 14.33 -14.40 -9.71
CA LEU A 9 15.58 -13.95 -9.12
C LEU A 9 15.51 -12.49 -8.64
N LEU A 10 14.90 -11.61 -9.43
CA LEU A 10 14.70 -10.22 -9.06
C LEU A 10 13.78 -10.10 -7.83
N HIS A 11 12.67 -10.84 -7.79
CA HIS A 11 11.78 -10.87 -6.63
C HIS A 11 12.48 -11.39 -5.37
N THR A 12 13.26 -12.47 -5.49
CA THR A 12 14.04 -12.98 -4.36
C THR A 12 15.11 -11.99 -3.90
N ALA A 13 15.73 -11.23 -4.83
CA ALA A 13 16.72 -10.21 -4.50
C ALA A 13 16.12 -8.95 -3.83
N MET A 14 14.81 -8.73 -3.92
CA MET A 14 14.12 -7.59 -3.32
C MET A 14 13.72 -7.83 -1.86
N ASP A 15 13.66 -9.09 -1.42
CA ASP A 15 13.45 -9.44 -0.02
C ASP A 15 14.79 -9.50 0.74
N PRO A 16 14.93 -8.90 1.96
CA PRO A 16 16.16 -8.91 2.71
C PRO A 16 16.70 -10.32 3.03
N GLY A 17 15.80 -11.28 3.26
CA GLY A 17 16.17 -12.69 3.48
C GLY A 17 16.63 -13.37 2.20
N GLY A 18 15.87 -13.18 1.11
CA GLY A 18 16.20 -13.67 -0.22
C GLY A 18 17.50 -13.08 -0.76
N PHE A 19 17.70 -11.78 -0.61
CA PHE A 19 18.93 -11.09 -1.00
C PHE A 19 20.16 -11.65 -0.26
N ARG A 20 20.04 -11.87 1.05
CA ARG A 20 21.10 -12.49 1.85
C ARG A 20 21.43 -13.90 1.37
N ASN A 21 20.43 -14.72 1.07
CA ASN A 21 20.61 -16.09 0.58
C ASN A 21 21.27 -16.10 -0.80
N LEU A 22 20.86 -15.20 -1.70
CA LEU A 22 21.49 -15.05 -3.03
C LEU A 22 22.95 -14.63 -2.91
N LEU A 23 23.28 -13.68 -2.04
CA LEU A 23 24.65 -13.28 -1.79
C LEU A 23 25.48 -14.42 -1.21
N GLY A 24 24.94 -15.18 -0.25
CA GLY A 24 25.61 -16.33 0.38
C GLY A 24 25.90 -17.48 -0.60
N SER A 25 25.07 -17.65 -1.62
CA SER A 25 25.28 -18.66 -2.69
C SER A 25 26.11 -18.13 -3.86
N SER A 26 26.51 -16.88 -3.85
CA SER A 26 27.27 -16.25 -4.93
C SER A 26 28.79 -16.39 -4.71
N SER A 27 29.58 -16.25 -5.78
CA SER A 27 31.04 -16.19 -5.73
C SER A 27 31.60 -14.81 -5.30
N ILE A 28 30.74 -13.94 -4.79
CA ILE A 28 31.12 -12.59 -4.33
C ILE A 28 31.90 -12.69 -3.02
N PRO A 29 33.07 -12.02 -2.87
CA PRO A 29 33.83 -12.02 -1.61
C PRO A 29 32.99 -11.53 -0.43
N GLU A 30 33.17 -12.14 0.76
CA GLU A 30 32.39 -11.82 1.97
C GLU A 30 32.41 -10.32 2.36
N THR A 31 33.53 -9.64 2.14
CA THR A 31 33.67 -8.19 2.37
C THR A 31 32.66 -7.41 1.52
N ARG A 32 32.56 -7.79 0.24
CA ARG A 32 31.63 -7.14 -0.71
C ARG A 32 30.19 -7.52 -0.42
N GLN A 33 29.93 -8.76 0.02
CA GLN A 33 28.59 -9.17 0.46
C GLN A 33 28.11 -8.31 1.65
N ARG A 34 28.99 -8.05 2.63
CA ARG A 34 28.67 -7.18 3.79
C ARG A 34 28.38 -5.74 3.38
N GLU A 35 29.16 -5.17 2.47
CA GLU A 35 28.90 -3.82 1.92
C GLU A 35 27.55 -3.74 1.22
N LEU A 36 27.23 -4.72 0.36
CA LEU A 36 25.95 -4.76 -0.36
C LEU A 36 24.76 -4.89 0.59
N LEU A 37 24.87 -5.73 1.62
CA LEU A 37 23.84 -5.86 2.66
C LEU A 37 23.67 -4.58 3.49
N ALA A 38 24.76 -3.87 3.79
CA ALA A 38 24.71 -2.59 4.49
C ALA A 38 23.97 -1.54 3.66
N ARG A 39 24.34 -1.38 2.39
CA ARG A 39 23.65 -0.45 1.46
C ARG A 39 22.18 -0.78 1.29
N PHE A 40 21.82 -2.04 1.13
CA PHE A 40 20.44 -2.49 1.02
C PHE A 40 19.62 -2.11 2.27
N ARG A 41 20.22 -2.23 3.47
CA ARG A 41 19.59 -1.79 4.72
C ARG A 41 19.46 -0.28 4.81
N GLU A 42 20.49 0.48 4.43
CA GLU A 42 20.48 1.94 4.44
C GLU A 42 19.40 2.51 3.50
N GLU A 43 19.28 1.95 2.30
CA GLU A 43 18.23 2.33 1.34
C GLU A 43 16.83 2.00 1.88
N GLY A 44 16.65 0.83 2.50
CA GLY A 44 15.41 0.43 3.14
C GLY A 44 15.03 1.33 4.32
N VAL A 45 15.97 1.67 5.18
CA VAL A 45 15.78 2.59 6.31
C VAL A 45 15.44 3.99 5.81
N SER A 46 16.12 4.48 4.76
CA SER A 46 15.84 5.79 4.15
C SER A 46 14.41 5.85 3.57
N ALA A 47 13.98 4.79 2.86
CA ALA A 47 12.64 4.72 2.31
C ALA A 47 11.56 4.65 3.41
N GLN A 48 11.80 3.93 4.51
CA GLN A 48 10.90 3.88 5.66
C GLN A 48 10.81 5.25 6.34
N ALA A 49 11.94 5.87 6.66
CA ALA A 49 11.99 7.19 7.27
C ALA A 49 11.30 8.25 6.41
N SER A 50 11.43 8.17 5.08
CA SER A 50 10.75 9.05 4.15
C SER A 50 9.24 8.86 4.14
N LEU A 51 8.75 7.62 4.23
CA LEU A 51 7.31 7.33 4.33
C LEU A 51 6.74 7.81 5.66
N GLU A 52 7.44 7.57 6.77
CA GLU A 52 7.06 8.08 8.09
C GLU A 52 7.02 9.62 8.11
N ALA A 53 7.97 10.29 7.42
CA ALA A 53 7.97 11.73 7.27
C ALA A 53 6.78 12.24 6.45
N LEU A 54 6.38 11.54 5.38
CA LEU A 54 5.19 11.88 4.59
C LEU A 54 3.88 11.71 5.37
N LEU A 55 3.78 10.67 6.18
CA LEU A 55 2.62 10.46 7.05
C LEU A 55 2.56 11.48 8.19
N GLY A 56 3.69 12.10 8.49
CA GLY A 56 3.87 13.08 9.56
C GLY A 56 3.96 12.43 10.95
N SER A 57 4.66 13.12 11.85
CA SER A 57 4.74 12.75 13.28
C SER A 57 3.54 13.27 14.07
N SER A 58 2.35 13.27 13.47
CA SER A 58 1.15 13.85 14.07
C SER A 58 0.82 13.14 15.37
N SER A 59 0.56 13.91 16.42
CA SER A 59 -0.07 13.38 17.63
C SER A 59 -1.45 12.81 17.29
N PRO A 60 -1.93 11.77 18.00
CA PRO A 60 -3.27 11.25 17.82
C PRO A 60 -4.31 12.37 17.89
N SER A 61 -5.18 12.42 16.89
CA SER A 61 -6.25 13.43 16.74
C SER A 61 -7.43 12.85 15.96
N GLU A 62 -8.52 13.59 15.87
CA GLU A 62 -9.65 13.23 15.03
C GLU A 62 -9.27 13.02 13.56
N PHE A 63 -8.25 13.71 13.06
CA PHE A 63 -7.77 13.59 11.68
C PHE A 63 -6.93 12.32 11.43
N THR A 64 -6.43 11.69 12.48
CA THR A 64 -5.65 10.44 12.44
C THR A 64 -6.43 9.26 13.01
N GLY A 65 -7.73 9.44 13.29
CA GLY A 65 -8.55 8.43 13.94
C GLY A 65 -8.01 8.02 15.32
N PHE A 66 -7.46 9.00 16.06
CA PHE A 66 -6.94 8.91 17.43
C PHE A 66 -5.76 7.95 17.64
N ILE A 67 -5.04 7.60 16.58
CA ILE A 67 -3.76 6.88 16.66
C ILE A 67 -2.64 7.67 15.98
N ARG A 68 -1.40 7.29 16.24
CA ARG A 68 -0.26 7.79 15.45
C ARG A 68 -0.25 7.11 14.07
N PRO A 69 0.12 7.83 13.01
CA PRO A 69 0.32 7.22 11.70
C PRO A 69 1.32 6.05 11.79
N ASP A 70 0.96 4.94 11.17
CA ASP A 70 1.73 3.71 11.13
C ASP A 70 2.04 3.35 9.66
N ALA A 71 3.29 3.56 9.28
CA ALA A 71 3.75 3.34 7.91
C ALA A 71 3.69 1.86 7.50
N ASP A 72 3.97 0.95 8.43
CA ASP A 72 3.97 -0.49 8.14
C ASP A 72 2.55 -0.99 7.88
N LYS A 73 1.59 -0.56 8.71
CA LYS A 73 0.17 -0.87 8.49
C LYS A 73 -0.36 -0.27 7.19
N LEU A 74 0.02 0.98 6.87
CA LEU A 74 -0.41 1.60 5.60
C LEU A 74 0.15 0.82 4.41
N VAL A 75 1.44 0.50 4.40
CA VAL A 75 2.06 -0.29 3.33
C VAL A 75 1.40 -1.66 3.20
N ALA A 76 1.22 -2.37 4.30
CA ALA A 76 0.58 -3.69 4.31
C ALA A 76 -0.86 -3.62 3.77
N ALA A 77 -1.65 -2.60 4.14
CA ALA A 77 -3.01 -2.38 3.63
C ALA A 77 -3.01 -2.08 2.12
N VAL A 78 -2.11 -1.21 1.64
CA VAL A 78 -1.95 -0.93 0.21
C VAL A 78 -1.62 -2.20 -0.56
N LEU A 79 -0.63 -2.98 -0.12
CA LEU A 79 -0.24 -4.23 -0.78
C LEU A 79 -1.36 -5.26 -0.76
N TYR A 80 -2.09 -5.37 0.35
CA TYR A 80 -3.23 -6.28 0.46
C TYR A 80 -4.34 -5.94 -0.54
N PHE A 81 -4.72 -4.67 -0.67
CA PHE A 81 -5.75 -4.26 -1.64
C PHE A 81 -5.26 -4.31 -3.09
N CYS A 82 -3.97 -4.14 -3.33
CA CYS A 82 -3.38 -4.22 -4.67
C CYS A 82 -3.09 -5.64 -5.17
N ARG A 83 -3.32 -6.71 -4.39
CA ARG A 83 -2.96 -8.09 -4.73
C ARG A 83 -3.52 -8.60 -6.06
N ASN A 84 -4.73 -8.17 -6.44
CA ASN A 84 -5.43 -8.59 -7.66
C ASN A 84 -5.43 -7.51 -8.76
N GLY A 85 -4.68 -6.43 -8.58
CA GLY A 85 -4.71 -5.27 -9.47
C GLY A 85 -5.93 -4.37 -9.21
N ILE A 86 -5.69 -3.08 -8.97
CA ILE A 86 -6.74 -2.12 -8.60
C ILE A 86 -6.39 -0.72 -9.11
N SER A 87 -7.40 0.06 -9.54
CA SER A 87 -7.17 1.44 -9.93
C SER A 87 -6.84 2.34 -8.73
N ARG A 88 -6.08 3.42 -8.96
CA ARG A 88 -5.70 4.41 -7.93
C ARG A 88 -6.92 4.94 -7.15
N THR A 89 -7.99 5.26 -7.87
CA THR A 89 -9.24 5.76 -7.26
C THR A 89 -9.85 4.74 -6.32
N LYS A 90 -9.92 3.49 -6.74
CA LYS A 90 -10.52 2.42 -5.97
C LYS A 90 -9.67 2.10 -4.72
N LEU A 91 -8.34 2.06 -4.86
CA LEU A 91 -7.42 1.87 -3.73
C LEU A 91 -7.65 2.91 -2.64
N ASN A 92 -7.71 4.21 -3.00
CA ASN A 92 -7.97 5.29 -2.04
C ASN A 92 -9.30 5.10 -1.28
N LYS A 93 -10.34 4.59 -1.95
CA LYS A 93 -11.62 4.31 -1.29
C LYS A 93 -11.55 3.12 -0.34
N LEU A 94 -10.86 2.04 -0.71
CA LEU A 94 -10.71 0.89 0.17
C LEU A 94 -9.89 1.23 1.42
N LEU A 95 -8.82 2.01 1.27
CA LEU A 95 -8.04 2.50 2.42
C LEU A 95 -8.90 3.36 3.36
N PHE A 96 -9.63 4.34 2.80
CA PHE A 96 -10.54 5.16 3.58
C PHE A 96 -11.56 4.30 4.33
N TYR A 97 -12.23 3.35 3.65
CA TYR A 97 -13.22 2.51 4.30
C TYR A 97 -12.63 1.60 5.36
N ALA A 98 -11.42 1.09 5.20
CA ALA A 98 -10.74 0.29 6.22
C ALA A 98 -10.53 1.12 7.51
N ASP A 99 -9.94 2.30 7.39
CA ASP A 99 -9.73 3.19 8.53
C ASP A 99 -11.04 3.69 9.15
N PHE A 100 -11.99 4.12 8.31
CA PHE A 100 -13.26 4.68 8.76
C PHE A 100 -14.17 3.64 9.45
N LEU A 101 -14.28 2.43 8.90
CA LEU A 101 -15.12 1.38 9.49
C LEU A 101 -14.50 0.86 10.79
N HIS A 102 -13.18 0.71 10.86
CA HIS A 102 -12.52 0.35 12.11
C HIS A 102 -12.70 1.44 13.16
N PHE A 103 -12.56 2.71 12.77
CA PHE A 103 -12.87 3.83 13.68
C PHE A 103 -14.31 3.80 14.17
N LYS A 104 -15.26 3.55 13.28
CA LYS A 104 -16.69 3.50 13.62
C LYS A 104 -17.02 2.37 14.61
N GLU A 105 -16.34 1.25 14.53
CA GLU A 105 -16.60 0.07 15.35
C GLU A 105 -15.77 0.05 16.65
N PHE A 106 -14.51 0.47 16.57
CA PHE A 106 -13.54 0.36 17.67
C PHE A 106 -13.05 1.69 18.23
N GLY A 107 -13.46 2.84 17.66
CA GLY A 107 -13.09 4.17 18.12
C GLY A 107 -11.70 4.64 17.69
N VAL A 108 -10.97 3.85 16.93
CA VAL A 108 -9.64 4.17 16.39
C VAL A 108 -9.52 3.72 14.93
N SER A 109 -8.71 4.41 14.12
CA SER A 109 -8.40 3.97 12.75
C SER A 109 -7.39 2.80 12.75
N ILE A 110 -7.07 2.24 11.58
CA ILE A 110 -6.07 1.18 11.42
C ILE A 110 -4.68 1.79 11.18
N THR A 111 -4.60 2.71 10.20
CA THR A 111 -3.31 3.22 9.71
C THR A 111 -2.92 4.55 10.34
N GLY A 112 -3.86 5.30 10.90
CA GLY A 112 -3.63 6.67 11.36
C GLY A 112 -3.40 7.66 10.21
N ALA A 113 -3.59 7.25 8.97
CA ALA A 113 -3.43 8.10 7.81
C ALA A 113 -4.49 9.20 7.77
N ARG A 114 -4.13 10.35 7.18
CA ARG A 114 -5.04 11.47 6.99
C ARG A 114 -5.67 11.39 5.61
N TYR A 115 -6.91 11.87 5.51
CA TYR A 115 -7.66 11.87 4.25
C TYR A 115 -8.08 13.29 3.89
N ALA A 116 -7.74 13.70 2.66
CA ALA A 116 -8.17 14.96 2.09
C ALA A 116 -9.59 14.85 1.51
N HIS A 117 -10.37 15.92 1.65
CA HIS A 117 -11.70 16.05 1.07
C HIS A 117 -11.57 16.53 -0.38
N LEU A 118 -11.70 15.63 -1.36
CA LEU A 118 -11.55 15.93 -2.79
C LEU A 118 -12.89 15.69 -3.54
N PRO A 119 -13.09 16.30 -4.71
CA PRO A 119 -14.37 16.21 -5.46
C PRO A 119 -14.84 14.78 -5.75
N PHE A 120 -13.92 13.82 -5.85
CA PHE A 120 -14.24 12.41 -6.08
C PHE A 120 -14.30 11.58 -4.79
N GLY A 121 -14.48 12.23 -3.65
CA GLY A 121 -14.55 11.60 -2.33
C GLY A 121 -13.20 11.56 -1.61
N PRO A 122 -13.16 10.99 -0.37
CA PRO A 122 -11.96 10.98 0.45
C PRO A 122 -10.80 10.31 -0.27
N CYS A 123 -9.64 10.93 -0.16
CA CYS A 123 -8.39 10.48 -0.74
C CYS A 123 -7.30 10.55 0.32
N LEU A 124 -6.45 9.54 0.39
CA LEU A 124 -5.28 9.55 1.25
C LEU A 124 -4.45 10.80 1.00
N ASP A 125 -4.12 11.53 2.06
CA ASP A 125 -3.24 12.70 1.97
C ASP A 125 -1.88 12.27 1.43
N GLU A 126 -1.24 13.11 0.61
CA GLU A 126 0.06 12.80 -0.03
C GLU A 126 0.09 11.48 -0.83
N TYR A 127 -1.06 10.93 -1.25
CA TYR A 127 -1.15 9.60 -1.88
C TYR A 127 -0.23 9.44 -3.10
N GLN A 128 -0.01 10.51 -3.86
CA GLN A 128 0.86 10.47 -5.05
C GLN A 128 2.32 10.19 -4.68
N HIS A 129 2.82 10.86 -3.63
CA HIS A 129 4.17 10.65 -3.12
C HIS A 129 4.32 9.27 -2.50
N ILE A 130 3.32 8.83 -1.73
CA ILE A 130 3.29 7.48 -1.12
C ILE A 130 3.34 6.41 -2.21
N LEU A 131 2.51 6.53 -3.26
CA LEU A 131 2.53 5.57 -4.36
C LEU A 131 3.83 5.60 -5.15
N ALA A 132 4.39 6.79 -5.43
CA ALA A 132 5.67 6.90 -6.11
C ALA A 132 6.79 6.19 -5.31
N MET A 133 6.81 6.35 -4.00
CA MET A 133 7.77 5.64 -3.15
C MET A 133 7.59 4.11 -3.17
N LEU A 134 6.35 3.62 -3.23
CA LEU A 134 6.08 2.18 -3.29
C LEU A 134 6.39 1.59 -4.67
N ILE A 135 6.23 2.38 -5.74
CA ILE A 135 6.50 1.95 -7.12
C ILE A 135 8.00 2.06 -7.42
N GLU A 136 8.59 3.24 -7.24
CA GLU A 136 9.95 3.54 -7.68
C GLU A 136 10.99 3.21 -6.61
N GLY A 137 10.72 3.62 -5.36
CA GLY A 137 11.65 3.47 -4.25
C GLY A 137 11.73 2.04 -3.73
N ARG A 138 10.60 1.43 -3.38
CA ARG A 138 10.54 0.08 -2.81
C ARG A 138 10.29 -1.02 -3.84
N LYS A 139 9.86 -0.64 -5.05
CA LYS A 139 9.40 -1.58 -6.09
C LYS A 139 8.39 -2.60 -5.58
N ALA A 140 7.61 -2.20 -4.59
CA ALA A 140 6.61 -3.05 -3.95
C ALA A 140 5.27 -3.08 -4.71
N LEU A 141 5.05 -2.06 -5.58
CA LEU A 141 3.92 -1.97 -6.48
C LEU A 141 4.40 -1.90 -7.93
N GLY A 142 3.73 -2.63 -8.81
CA GLY A 142 3.82 -2.49 -10.26
C GLY A 142 2.63 -1.71 -10.81
N VAL A 143 2.77 -1.15 -12.01
CA VAL A 143 1.70 -0.51 -12.78
C VAL A 143 1.46 -1.34 -14.03
N GLU A 144 0.24 -1.84 -14.19
CA GLU A 144 -0.20 -2.57 -15.38
C GLU A 144 -1.23 -1.73 -16.14
N GLU A 145 -1.06 -1.56 -17.44
CA GLU A 145 -2.06 -0.93 -18.30
C GLU A 145 -2.98 -1.98 -18.89
N ILE A 146 -4.29 -1.82 -18.69
CA ILE A 146 -5.31 -2.68 -19.27
C ILE A 146 -6.30 -1.87 -20.11
N LYS A 147 -6.90 -2.50 -21.11
CA LYS A 147 -8.00 -1.89 -21.87
C LYS A 147 -9.24 -1.80 -21.00
N SER A 148 -9.85 -0.62 -20.98
CA SER A 148 -11.14 -0.42 -20.29
C SER A 148 -12.22 -1.29 -20.91
N SER A 149 -12.97 -2.01 -20.08
CA SER A 149 -14.16 -2.76 -20.54
C SER A 149 -15.38 -1.85 -20.77
N GLY A 150 -15.33 -0.59 -20.36
CA GLY A 150 -16.44 0.34 -20.39
C GLY A 150 -16.38 1.41 -21.48
N ARG A 151 -15.21 1.67 -22.05
CA ARG A 151 -15.00 2.65 -23.13
C ARG A 151 -13.97 2.16 -24.11
N GLU A 152 -14.34 2.09 -25.38
CA GLU A 152 -13.48 1.65 -26.45
C GLU A 152 -12.27 2.58 -26.60
N GLY A 153 -11.05 2.00 -26.53
CA GLY A 153 -9.78 2.73 -26.66
C GLY A 153 -9.24 3.37 -25.38
N GLU A 154 -9.96 3.32 -24.26
CA GLU A 154 -9.47 3.84 -22.98
C GLU A 154 -8.55 2.80 -22.28
N MET A 155 -7.35 3.22 -21.92
CA MET A 155 -6.43 2.45 -21.08
C MET A 155 -6.63 2.82 -19.61
N ILE A 156 -6.62 1.83 -18.75
CA ILE A 156 -6.73 2.01 -17.29
C ILE A 156 -5.45 1.49 -16.65
N GLU A 157 -4.82 2.31 -15.82
CA GLU A 157 -3.71 1.88 -14.98
C GLU A 157 -4.23 1.12 -13.74
N LEU A 158 -3.70 -0.07 -13.53
CA LEU A 158 -3.89 -0.86 -12.32
C LEU A 158 -2.59 -0.91 -11.52
N LEU A 159 -2.70 -0.67 -10.24
CA LEU A 159 -1.65 -0.92 -9.27
C LEU A 159 -1.72 -2.39 -8.83
N LYS A 160 -0.61 -3.08 -8.90
CA LYS A 160 -0.52 -4.49 -8.51
C LYS A 160 0.63 -4.73 -7.56
N SER A 161 0.35 -5.43 -6.48
CA SER A 161 1.37 -5.79 -5.51
C SER A 161 2.42 -6.71 -6.14
N GLN A 162 3.69 -6.39 -5.96
CA GLN A 162 4.84 -7.17 -6.42
C GLN A 162 5.44 -8.01 -5.30
N VAL A 163 5.05 -7.72 -4.05
CA VAL A 163 5.50 -8.43 -2.85
C VAL A 163 4.30 -8.78 -1.98
N ALA A 164 4.41 -9.82 -1.18
CA ALA A 164 3.37 -10.20 -0.23
C ALA A 164 3.25 -9.15 0.89
N PRO A 165 2.01 -8.77 1.30
CA PRO A 165 1.82 -7.91 2.46
C PRO A 165 2.22 -8.63 3.75
N ASP A 166 2.87 -7.92 4.66
CA ASP A 166 3.05 -8.41 6.03
C ASP A 166 1.74 -8.23 6.82
N LEU A 167 0.95 -9.28 6.91
CA LEU A 167 -0.32 -9.25 7.65
C LEU A 167 -0.12 -9.35 9.17
N GLY A 168 1.07 -9.68 9.64
CA GLY A 168 1.41 -9.77 11.07
C GLY A 168 1.41 -8.41 11.77
N VAL A 169 1.42 -7.30 11.02
CA VAL A 169 1.35 -5.95 11.59
C VAL A 169 -0.05 -5.57 12.08
N PHE A 170 -1.09 -6.31 11.65
CA PHE A 170 -2.48 -6.02 12.00
C PHE A 170 -2.93 -6.81 13.22
N SER A 171 -3.70 -6.17 14.09
CA SER A 171 -4.47 -6.86 15.12
C SER A 171 -5.62 -7.69 14.50
N PRO A 172 -6.22 -8.64 15.25
CA PRO A 172 -7.35 -9.42 14.76
C PRO A 172 -8.54 -8.56 14.31
N SER A 173 -8.87 -7.48 15.01
CA SER A 173 -9.96 -6.57 14.64
C SER A 173 -9.67 -5.81 13.36
N GLU A 174 -8.44 -5.32 13.19
CA GLU A 174 -8.00 -4.62 11.98
C GLU A 174 -8.05 -5.55 10.77
N MET A 175 -7.55 -6.77 10.91
CA MET A 175 -7.59 -7.76 9.82
C MET A 175 -9.01 -8.16 9.46
N GLN A 176 -9.91 -8.27 10.45
CA GLN A 176 -11.33 -8.51 10.23
C GLN A 176 -11.95 -7.41 9.37
N VAL A 177 -11.69 -6.14 9.71
CA VAL A 177 -12.23 -4.99 8.95
C VAL A 177 -11.62 -4.91 7.55
N ILE A 178 -10.30 -5.07 7.39
CA ILE A 178 -9.63 -5.09 6.09
C ILE A 178 -10.22 -6.18 5.19
N GLY A 179 -10.41 -7.39 5.73
CA GLY A 179 -11.03 -8.51 5.02
C GLY A 179 -12.49 -8.24 4.63
N ALA A 180 -13.28 -7.64 5.52
CA ALA A 180 -14.67 -7.26 5.24
C ALA A 180 -14.77 -6.18 4.16
N VAL A 181 -13.90 -5.16 4.19
CA VAL A 181 -13.81 -4.11 3.17
C VAL A 181 -13.45 -4.72 1.81
N ALA A 182 -12.45 -5.58 1.76
CA ALA A 182 -12.09 -6.27 0.52
C ALA A 182 -13.29 -7.07 -0.03
N HIS A 183 -13.89 -7.93 0.78
CA HIS A 183 -14.98 -8.79 0.36
C HIS A 183 -16.22 -8.02 -0.11
N GLN A 184 -16.58 -6.91 0.57
CA GLN A 184 -17.82 -6.19 0.28
C GLN A 184 -17.67 -5.13 -0.82
N LEU A 185 -16.48 -4.55 -0.98
CA LEU A 185 -16.28 -3.37 -1.80
C LEU A 185 -15.35 -3.60 -2.99
N GLU A 186 -14.56 -4.67 -3.01
CA GLU A 186 -13.58 -4.93 -4.07
C GLU A 186 -14.24 -5.12 -5.44
N ASP A 187 -15.45 -5.67 -5.50
CA ASP A 187 -16.20 -5.87 -6.75
C ASP A 187 -16.95 -4.61 -7.24
N LEU A 188 -17.05 -3.58 -6.40
CA LEU A 188 -17.71 -2.33 -6.81
C LEU A 188 -16.79 -1.53 -7.75
N SER A 189 -17.39 -0.88 -8.75
CA SER A 189 -16.65 0.07 -9.60
C SER A 189 -16.16 1.27 -8.80
N ALA A 190 -15.09 1.93 -9.27
CA ALA A 190 -14.57 3.16 -8.65
C ALA A 190 -15.64 4.25 -8.54
N GLU A 191 -16.53 4.36 -9.54
CA GLU A 191 -17.65 5.30 -9.54
C GLU A 191 -18.68 5.00 -8.45
N LYS A 192 -19.05 3.71 -8.28
CA LYS A 192 -19.98 3.30 -7.20
C LYS A 192 -19.37 3.55 -5.83
N LEU A 193 -18.07 3.27 -5.64
CA LEU A 193 -17.38 3.55 -4.40
C LEU A 193 -17.27 5.05 -4.12
N SER A 194 -17.03 5.87 -5.14
CA SER A 194 -17.01 7.33 -5.00
C SER A 194 -18.38 7.84 -4.55
N ARG A 195 -19.48 7.44 -5.21
CA ARG A 195 -20.84 7.81 -4.79
C ARG A 195 -21.13 7.36 -3.36
N LYS A 196 -20.83 6.11 -3.02
CA LYS A 196 -21.03 5.59 -1.67
C LYS A 196 -20.25 6.40 -0.63
N SER A 197 -19.01 6.82 -0.91
CA SER A 197 -18.23 7.64 0.01
C SER A 197 -18.80 9.03 0.23
N HIS A 198 -19.53 9.59 -0.74
CA HIS A 198 -20.21 10.87 -0.60
C HIS A 198 -21.47 10.78 0.29
N ASP A 199 -22.02 9.61 0.49
CA ASP A 199 -23.17 9.40 1.38
C ASP A 199 -22.78 9.27 2.84
N GLU A 200 -21.50 9.07 3.13
CA GLU A 200 -20.99 8.95 4.50
C GLU A 200 -21.06 10.30 5.23
N ASN A 201 -21.42 10.26 6.51
CA ASN A 201 -21.52 11.49 7.33
C ASN A 201 -20.15 12.20 7.49
N ALA A 202 -19.05 11.46 7.45
CA ALA A 202 -17.70 12.03 7.49
C ALA A 202 -17.38 12.87 6.24
N TRP A 203 -18.07 12.61 5.11
CA TRP A 203 -17.94 13.39 3.88
C TRP A 203 -18.82 14.63 3.85
N LYS A 204 -20.01 14.57 4.47
CA LYS A 204 -21.05 15.62 4.39
C LYS A 204 -20.78 16.84 5.28
N LYS A 205 -19.70 16.84 6.03
CA LYS A 205 -19.27 17.98 6.84
C LYS A 205 -18.29 18.84 6.09
#